data_e63ca61db258cc141b172109917c0b86
#
_entry.id   e63ca61db258cc141b172109917c0b86
#
_cell.length_a   1.000
_cell.length_b   1.000
_cell.length_c   1.000
_cell.angle_alpha   90.00
_cell.angle_beta   90.00
_cell.angle_gamma   90.00
#
_symmetry.space_group_name_H-M   'P 1'
#
loop_
_entity.id
_entity.type
_entity.pdbx_description
1 polymer ?
#
loop_
_entity_poly.entity_id
_entity_poly.type
_entity_poly.pdbx_seq_one_letter_code
_entity_poly.pdbx_strand_id
1 'polypeptide(L)'
;PGLLSLIEMHNVSKPIKARNVVATLKGTSAKLRNEKIIIGGHLDSWDLATGAIVNGIGSFSVLDVARTFKALGLSSKRTIEFVAFMGEEEGLLGSKAYVERAKKLGELDEVVYMINLDMTNNVNGFNGGGRDEMMPILKSIGDQIKAIDGEFGNQLANSPGLHSDNQTFLMEGIPAADPLGKLTRSVLDCYHANCDDFSLVNKKEMENTVKYTTMLLYALGNAEQIPAKKLDFYSTKEFFIKHNLRHELELGNEWRWGN
;
A
#
# COMPACT_ATOMS: atom_id res chain seq x y z
N PRO A 1 2.68 -16.58 -48.35
CA PRO A 1 3.97 -16.03 -47.95
C PRO A 1 3.87 -15.52 -46.53
N GLY A 2 4.62 -16.16 -45.61
CA GLY A 2 4.69 -15.73 -44.22
C GLY A 2 5.59 -14.51 -44.10
N LEU A 3 5.20 -13.53 -43.30
CA LEU A 3 6.06 -12.40 -42.94
C LEU A 3 7.02 -12.89 -41.85
N LEU A 4 8.32 -12.84 -42.11
CA LEU A 4 9.36 -13.06 -41.13
C LEU A 4 9.89 -11.69 -40.72
N SER A 5 9.84 -11.39 -39.42
CA SER A 5 10.50 -10.21 -38.85
C SER A 5 11.60 -10.67 -37.90
N LEU A 6 12.79 -10.04 -38.05
CA LEU A 6 13.90 -10.19 -37.13
C LEU A 6 13.94 -8.93 -36.25
N ILE A 7 13.92 -9.11 -34.96
CA ILE A 7 14.11 -8.03 -33.98
C ILE A 7 15.43 -8.30 -33.27
N GLU A 8 16.40 -7.42 -33.43
CA GLU A 8 17.64 -7.44 -32.66
C GLU A 8 17.57 -6.35 -31.58
N MET A 9 17.82 -6.75 -30.35
CA MET A 9 17.89 -5.82 -29.23
C MET A 9 19.24 -5.94 -28.53
N HIS A 10 19.86 -4.82 -28.25
CA HIS A 10 21.09 -4.73 -27.45
C HIS A 10 20.83 -4.01 -26.16
N ASN A 11 20.31 -4.74 -25.16
CA ASN A 11 20.04 -4.18 -23.85
C ASN A 11 21.31 -4.21 -22.99
N VAL A 12 21.62 -3.10 -22.35
CA VAL A 12 22.69 -3.00 -21.35
C VAL A 12 22.05 -2.80 -19.99
N SER A 13 22.14 -3.84 -19.15
CA SER A 13 21.70 -3.76 -17.75
C SER A 13 22.90 -3.50 -16.83
N LYS A 14 22.79 -2.50 -15.95
CA LYS A 14 23.77 -2.22 -14.91
C LYS A 14 23.05 -2.14 -13.56
N PRO A 15 23.58 -2.81 -12.51
CA PRO A 15 23.05 -2.62 -11.15
C PRO A 15 23.14 -1.14 -10.78
N ILE A 16 22.01 -0.57 -10.34
CA ILE A 16 21.95 0.77 -9.77
C ILE A 16 21.62 0.69 -8.31
N LYS A 17 22.10 1.65 -7.53
CA LYS A 17 21.78 1.76 -6.11
C LYS A 17 20.59 2.68 -5.94
N ALA A 18 19.46 2.11 -5.58
CA ALA A 18 18.25 2.84 -5.21
C ALA A 18 18.05 2.88 -3.69
N ARG A 19 17.10 3.68 -3.22
CA ARG A 19 16.78 3.82 -1.80
C ARG A 19 15.30 4.11 -1.61
N ASN A 20 14.70 3.47 -0.60
CA ASN A 20 13.42 3.94 -0.08
C ASN A 20 13.61 5.28 0.65
N VAL A 21 12.56 6.09 0.65
CA VAL A 21 12.48 7.30 1.47
C VAL A 21 11.50 7.04 2.60
N VAL A 22 11.93 7.26 3.85
CA VAL A 22 11.12 7.00 5.04
C VAL A 22 11.06 8.27 5.89
N ALA A 23 9.84 8.72 6.21
CA ALA A 23 9.59 9.76 7.18
C ALA A 23 8.83 9.18 8.38
N THR A 24 9.25 9.52 9.60
CA THR A 24 8.69 8.93 10.82
C THR A 24 8.00 10.00 11.67
N LEU A 25 6.73 9.78 11.98
CA LEU A 25 5.99 10.49 13.02
C LEU A 25 5.98 9.62 14.28
N LYS A 26 6.76 9.99 15.29
CA LYS A 26 6.86 9.22 16.52
C LYS A 26 5.54 9.22 17.31
N GLY A 27 5.17 8.06 17.80
CA GLY A 27 3.98 7.88 18.65
C GLY A 27 4.11 8.59 19.99
N THR A 28 2.99 9.13 20.47
CA THR A 28 2.92 9.90 21.72
C THR A 28 2.57 9.06 22.96
N SER A 29 1.98 7.87 22.77
CA SER A 29 1.57 7.01 23.87
C SER A 29 2.73 6.19 24.43
N ALA A 30 2.95 6.23 25.73
CA ALA A 30 3.95 5.37 26.38
C ALA A 30 3.71 3.87 26.14
N LYS A 31 2.42 3.47 25.97
CA LYS A 31 2.02 2.07 25.75
C LYS A 31 2.09 1.65 24.27
N LEU A 32 1.74 2.55 23.32
CA LEU A 32 1.51 2.21 21.92
C LEU A 32 2.57 2.75 20.96
N ARG A 33 3.48 3.62 21.41
CA ARG A 33 4.48 4.27 20.54
C ARG A 33 5.45 3.32 19.85
N ASN A 34 5.61 2.10 20.36
CA ASN A 34 6.45 1.07 19.74
C ASN A 34 5.67 0.29 18.66
N GLU A 35 4.33 0.37 18.64
CA GLU A 35 3.55 -0.15 17.53
C GLU A 35 3.66 0.81 16.34
N LYS A 36 3.97 0.27 15.16
CA LYS A 36 4.15 1.03 13.91
C LYS A 36 3.03 0.77 12.93
N ILE A 37 2.47 1.83 12.36
CA ILE A 37 1.63 1.74 11.17
C ILE A 37 2.46 2.26 10.00
N ILE A 38 2.59 1.45 8.96
CA ILE A 38 3.23 1.85 7.71
C ILE A 38 2.17 2.37 6.76
N ILE A 39 2.43 3.49 6.10
CA ILE A 39 1.70 3.92 4.92
C ILE A 39 2.71 4.13 3.82
N GLY A 40 2.50 3.49 2.68
CA GLY A 40 3.48 3.51 1.60
C GLY A 40 2.85 3.43 0.21
N GLY A 41 3.66 3.73 -0.77
CA GLY A 41 3.41 3.56 -2.19
C GLY A 41 4.75 3.62 -2.92
N HIS A 42 4.86 2.98 -4.07
CA HIS A 42 6.12 2.96 -4.81
C HIS A 42 6.36 4.27 -5.58
N LEU A 43 7.63 4.59 -5.78
CA LEU A 43 8.08 5.84 -6.40
C LEU A 43 8.60 5.65 -7.82
N ASP A 44 8.95 4.43 -8.18
CA ASP A 44 9.35 4.04 -9.53
C ASP A 44 8.13 3.80 -10.44
N SER A 45 8.37 3.69 -11.72
CA SER A 45 7.38 3.42 -12.75
C SER A 45 8.06 2.91 -14.01
N TRP A 46 7.28 2.56 -15.03
CA TRP A 46 7.76 2.08 -16.32
C TRP A 46 8.26 3.19 -17.23
N ASP A 47 9.27 2.85 -18.07
CA ASP A 47 9.80 3.72 -19.13
C ASP A 47 8.73 4.16 -20.13
N LEU A 48 9.04 5.25 -20.85
CA LEU A 48 8.26 5.94 -21.87
C LEU A 48 7.07 6.75 -21.33
N ALA A 49 6.77 6.66 -20.03
CA ALA A 49 5.76 7.46 -19.37
C ALA A 49 6.37 8.24 -18.20
N THR A 50 5.56 9.08 -17.57
CA THR A 50 5.96 9.81 -16.35
C THR A 50 5.49 9.13 -15.06
N GLY A 51 4.73 8.04 -15.20
CA GLY A 51 4.22 7.27 -14.06
C GLY A 51 3.24 8.05 -13.17
N ALA A 52 2.38 8.86 -13.81
CA ALA A 52 1.48 9.71 -13.04
C ALA A 52 0.41 8.91 -12.28
N ILE A 53 -0.09 7.85 -12.90
CA ILE A 53 -1.07 6.92 -12.31
C ILE A 53 -0.37 5.74 -11.64
N VAL A 54 0.69 5.22 -12.24
CA VAL A 54 1.47 4.08 -11.76
C VAL A 54 2.90 4.52 -11.39
N ASN A 55 3.21 5.04 -10.19
CA ASN A 55 2.27 5.22 -9.08
C ASN A 55 2.35 6.65 -8.49
N GLY A 56 2.43 7.67 -9.35
CA GLY A 56 2.52 9.07 -8.90
C GLY A 56 1.36 9.45 -7.96
N ILE A 57 0.10 9.09 -8.31
CA ILE A 57 -1.06 9.38 -7.47
C ILE A 57 -0.95 8.72 -6.09
N GLY A 58 -0.39 7.52 -5.97
CA GLY A 58 -0.20 6.82 -4.70
C GLY A 58 0.93 7.44 -3.88
N SER A 59 2.13 7.50 -4.42
CA SER A 59 3.32 7.99 -3.71
C SER A 59 3.20 9.47 -3.29
N PHE A 60 2.65 10.34 -4.14
CA PHE A 60 2.41 11.73 -3.77
C PHE A 60 1.25 11.89 -2.80
N SER A 61 0.25 10.98 -2.81
CA SER A 61 -0.77 10.95 -1.76
C SER A 61 -0.17 10.59 -0.40
N VAL A 62 0.76 9.62 -0.32
CA VAL A 62 1.51 9.33 0.93
C VAL A 62 2.24 10.57 1.44
N LEU A 63 2.94 11.28 0.56
CA LEU A 63 3.64 12.52 0.90
C LEU A 63 2.68 13.61 1.40
N ASP A 64 1.53 13.78 0.75
CA ASP A 64 0.54 14.81 1.13
C ASP A 64 -0.22 14.45 2.42
N VAL A 65 -0.45 13.17 2.70
CA VAL A 65 -0.91 12.70 4.02
C VAL A 65 0.10 13.07 5.12
N ALA A 66 1.39 12.83 4.90
CA ALA A 66 2.44 13.22 5.84
C ALA A 66 2.47 14.75 6.05
N ARG A 67 2.39 15.52 4.96
CA ARG A 67 2.29 16.99 4.99
C ARG A 67 1.07 17.45 5.78
N THR A 68 -0.08 16.80 5.58
CA THR A 68 -1.33 17.11 6.27
C THR A 68 -1.22 16.88 7.77
N PHE A 69 -0.66 15.76 8.20
CA PHE A 69 -0.38 15.50 9.63
C PHE A 69 0.45 16.62 10.23
N LYS A 70 1.52 17.03 9.55
CA LYS A 70 2.40 18.12 10.01
C LYS A 70 1.69 19.47 10.03
N ALA A 71 0.97 19.83 8.96
CA ALA A 71 0.33 21.14 8.80
C ALA A 71 -0.80 21.35 9.81
N LEU A 72 -1.54 20.31 10.14
CA LEU A 72 -2.64 20.35 11.10
C LEU A 72 -2.19 20.05 12.55
N GLY A 73 -0.91 19.79 12.78
CA GLY A 73 -0.40 19.41 14.11
C GLY A 73 -1.00 18.09 14.63
N LEU A 74 -1.38 17.17 13.75
CA LEU A 74 -1.96 15.90 14.16
C LEU A 74 -0.91 15.02 14.83
N SER A 75 -1.31 14.39 15.93
CA SER A 75 -0.50 13.41 16.64
C SER A 75 -1.13 12.03 16.57
N SER A 76 -0.31 11.01 16.74
CA SER A 76 -0.75 9.62 16.81
C SER A 76 -0.24 8.98 18.10
N LYS A 77 -1.02 8.09 18.70
CA LYS A 77 -0.56 7.25 19.82
C LYS A 77 0.51 6.26 19.38
N ARG A 78 0.38 5.73 18.14
CA ARG A 78 1.33 4.84 17.49
C ARG A 78 2.32 5.62 16.65
N THR A 79 3.48 5.03 16.42
CA THR A 79 4.41 5.55 15.42
C THR A 79 3.85 5.30 14.02
N ILE A 80 3.97 6.30 13.14
CA ILE A 80 3.60 6.18 11.72
C ILE A 80 4.87 6.37 10.90
N GLU A 81 5.11 5.46 9.96
CA GLU A 81 6.14 5.62 8.95
C GLU A 81 5.49 5.81 7.57
N PHE A 82 5.85 6.90 6.93
CA PHE A 82 5.45 7.24 5.56
C PHE A 82 6.60 6.80 4.66
N VAL A 83 6.33 5.88 3.74
CA VAL A 83 7.38 5.24 2.94
C VAL A 83 7.10 5.40 1.45
N ALA A 84 8.08 5.96 0.72
CA ALA A 84 8.14 5.80 -0.72
C ALA A 84 9.09 4.64 -1.02
N PHE A 85 8.53 3.54 -1.51
CA PHE A 85 9.29 2.35 -1.89
C PHE A 85 9.91 2.54 -3.27
N MET A 86 11.01 1.84 -3.56
CA MET A 86 11.72 1.96 -4.83
C MET A 86 11.98 0.60 -5.43
N GLY A 87 11.70 0.44 -6.73
CA GLY A 87 11.87 -0.84 -7.43
C GLY A 87 10.72 -1.81 -7.17
N GLU A 88 9.50 -1.31 -7.08
CA GLU A 88 8.30 -2.14 -7.01
C GLU A 88 8.13 -2.90 -8.31
N GLU A 89 8.23 -2.20 -9.43
CA GLU A 89 8.07 -2.69 -10.80
C GLU A 89 9.11 -3.76 -11.21
N GLU A 90 10.26 -3.78 -10.54
CA GLU A 90 11.28 -4.81 -10.70
C GLU A 90 11.15 -5.97 -9.69
N GLY A 91 10.02 -6.09 -9.02
CA GLY A 91 9.70 -7.21 -8.13
C GLY A 91 9.74 -6.88 -6.66
N LEU A 92 9.13 -5.79 -6.25
CA LEU A 92 8.91 -5.37 -4.87
C LEU A 92 10.23 -5.14 -4.09
N LEU A 93 11.29 -4.69 -4.77
CA LEU A 93 12.65 -4.64 -4.21
C LEU A 93 12.72 -3.75 -2.98
N GLY A 94 12.03 -2.61 -3.00
CA GLY A 94 12.02 -1.64 -1.91
C GLY A 94 11.32 -2.15 -0.66
N SER A 95 10.12 -2.68 -0.78
CA SER A 95 9.38 -3.24 0.35
C SER A 95 10.04 -4.50 0.91
N LYS A 96 10.60 -5.37 0.06
CA LYS A 96 11.44 -6.50 0.49
C LYS A 96 12.65 -6.02 1.29
N ALA A 97 13.37 -5.01 0.82
CA ALA A 97 14.52 -4.45 1.53
C ALA A 97 14.12 -3.79 2.87
N TYR A 98 12.95 -3.13 2.92
CA TYR A 98 12.41 -2.57 4.15
C TYR A 98 12.13 -3.67 5.19
N VAL A 99 11.40 -4.71 4.80
CA VAL A 99 11.04 -5.85 5.67
C VAL A 99 12.30 -6.58 6.15
N GLU A 100 13.23 -6.88 5.25
CA GLU A 100 14.50 -7.54 5.62
C GLU A 100 15.34 -6.69 6.60
N ARG A 101 15.36 -5.37 6.41
CA ARG A 101 16.01 -4.47 7.38
C ARG A 101 15.30 -4.51 8.73
N ALA A 102 13.97 -4.45 8.75
CA ALA A 102 13.19 -4.52 9.99
C ALA A 102 13.41 -5.86 10.74
N LYS A 103 13.49 -6.98 10.02
CA LYS A 103 13.86 -8.29 10.59
C LYS A 103 15.25 -8.26 11.24
N LYS A 104 16.26 -7.75 10.51
CA LYS A 104 17.64 -7.67 11.02
C LYS A 104 17.78 -6.81 12.27
N LEU A 105 16.95 -5.79 12.41
CA LEU A 105 16.94 -4.90 13.57
C LEU A 105 16.03 -5.38 14.71
N GLY A 106 15.25 -6.46 14.50
CA GLY A 106 14.26 -6.93 15.46
C GLY A 106 13.03 -6.03 15.58
N GLU A 107 12.78 -5.19 14.57
CA GLU A 107 11.70 -4.19 14.56
C GLU A 107 10.43 -4.66 13.82
N LEU A 108 10.48 -5.81 13.14
CA LEU A 108 9.36 -6.25 12.30
C LEU A 108 8.09 -6.53 13.13
N ASP A 109 8.23 -6.99 14.36
CA ASP A 109 7.10 -7.28 15.24
C ASP A 109 6.44 -5.99 15.79
N GLU A 110 7.09 -4.84 15.63
CA GLU A 110 6.51 -3.55 15.93
C GLU A 110 5.51 -3.08 14.86
N VAL A 111 5.59 -3.63 13.64
CA VAL A 111 4.69 -3.27 12.54
C VAL A 111 3.35 -3.99 12.73
N VAL A 112 2.32 -3.22 13.06
CA VAL A 112 0.98 -3.74 13.37
C VAL A 112 -0.01 -3.62 12.22
N TYR A 113 0.24 -2.74 11.25
CA TYR A 113 -0.60 -2.57 10.06
C TYR A 113 0.15 -1.86 8.93
N MET A 114 -0.17 -2.21 7.68
CA MET A 114 0.34 -1.52 6.50
C MET A 114 -0.83 -1.04 5.63
N ILE A 115 -0.79 0.23 5.23
CA ILE A 115 -1.70 0.85 4.27
C ILE A 115 -0.91 1.07 2.98
N ASN A 116 -1.31 0.40 1.91
CA ASN A 116 -0.70 0.56 0.60
C ASN A 116 -1.48 1.56 -0.25
N LEU A 117 -0.79 2.45 -0.93
CA LEU A 117 -1.37 3.35 -1.92
C LEU A 117 -0.70 3.07 -3.27
N ASP A 118 -1.26 2.12 -3.99
CA ASP A 118 -0.86 1.80 -5.35
C ASP A 118 -2.06 1.99 -6.26
N MET A 119 -1.91 2.87 -7.25
CA MET A 119 -3.00 3.30 -8.13
C MET A 119 -4.28 3.69 -7.37
N THR A 120 -4.12 4.06 -6.10
CA THR A 120 -5.23 4.40 -5.21
C THR A 120 -5.72 5.80 -5.52
N ASN A 121 -6.90 5.91 -6.08
CA ASN A 121 -7.49 7.18 -6.50
C ASN A 121 -8.94 7.30 -6.03
N ASN A 122 -9.37 8.52 -5.71
CA ASN A 122 -10.73 8.83 -5.30
C ASN A 122 -11.26 7.90 -4.22
N VAL A 123 -10.53 7.76 -3.12
CA VAL A 123 -10.89 6.88 -2.00
C VAL A 123 -12.31 7.17 -1.52
N ASN A 124 -13.13 6.13 -1.42
CA ASN A 124 -14.50 6.24 -0.94
C ASN A 124 -14.93 5.07 -0.05
N GLY A 125 -13.96 4.31 0.45
CA GLY A 125 -14.19 3.17 1.32
C GLY A 125 -12.90 2.51 1.80
N PHE A 126 -13.03 1.41 2.53
CA PHE A 126 -11.91 0.72 3.14
C PHE A 126 -11.97 -0.79 2.92
N ASN A 127 -10.78 -1.40 2.82
CA ASN A 127 -10.61 -2.83 2.65
C ASN A 127 -10.01 -3.44 3.92
N GLY A 128 -10.55 -4.57 4.36
CA GLY A 128 -10.02 -5.33 5.49
C GLY A 128 -8.80 -6.20 5.19
N GLY A 129 -8.41 -6.32 3.90
CA GLY A 129 -7.25 -7.10 3.49
C GLY A 129 -7.35 -8.60 3.81
N GLY A 130 -8.58 -9.17 3.75
CA GLY A 130 -8.84 -10.56 4.10
C GLY A 130 -8.90 -10.83 5.63
N ARG A 131 -8.87 -9.79 6.46
CA ARG A 131 -8.85 -9.88 7.91
C ARG A 131 -10.22 -9.48 8.47
N ASP A 132 -11.06 -10.49 8.73
CA ASP A 132 -12.44 -10.30 9.20
C ASP A 132 -12.52 -9.45 10.47
N GLU A 133 -11.52 -9.57 11.34
CA GLU A 133 -11.42 -8.82 12.59
C GLU A 133 -11.21 -7.31 12.39
N MET A 134 -10.76 -6.86 11.21
CA MET A 134 -10.65 -5.44 10.87
C MET A 134 -11.99 -4.80 10.47
N MET A 135 -12.94 -5.59 10.00
CA MET A 135 -14.18 -5.06 9.42
C MET A 135 -15.00 -4.17 10.38
N PRO A 136 -15.16 -4.52 11.68
CA PRO A 136 -15.92 -3.66 12.60
C PRO A 136 -15.29 -2.28 12.81
N ILE A 137 -13.95 -2.21 12.96
CA ILE A 137 -13.28 -0.92 13.17
C ILE A 137 -13.30 -0.08 11.89
N LEU A 138 -13.08 -0.67 10.72
CA LEU A 138 -13.13 0.03 9.43
C LEU A 138 -14.53 0.58 9.16
N LYS A 139 -15.57 -0.22 9.44
CA LYS A 139 -16.96 0.24 9.34
C LYS A 139 -17.23 1.42 10.28
N SER A 140 -16.81 1.33 11.53
CA SER A 140 -17.01 2.42 12.50
C SER A 140 -16.30 3.71 12.08
N ILE A 141 -15.06 3.60 11.57
CA ILE A 141 -14.32 4.75 11.05
C ILE A 141 -15.05 5.34 9.84
N GLY A 142 -15.48 4.51 8.91
CA GLY A 142 -16.19 4.95 7.72
C GLY A 142 -17.52 5.61 8.03
N ASP A 143 -18.28 5.09 9.01
CA ASP A 143 -19.54 5.71 9.45
C ASP A 143 -19.32 7.11 10.05
N GLN A 144 -18.23 7.30 10.83
CA GLN A 144 -17.86 8.61 11.38
C GLN A 144 -17.43 9.60 10.28
N ILE A 145 -16.64 9.13 9.30
CA ILE A 145 -16.24 9.95 8.15
C ILE A 145 -17.48 10.38 7.37
N LYS A 146 -18.38 9.45 7.07
CA LYS A 146 -19.60 9.75 6.32
C LYS A 146 -20.53 10.72 7.07
N ALA A 147 -20.55 10.68 8.38
CA ALA A 147 -21.31 11.63 9.20
C ALA A 147 -20.75 13.05 9.13
N ILE A 148 -19.43 13.19 8.91
CA ILE A 148 -18.74 14.49 8.75
C ILE A 148 -18.80 14.96 7.28
N ASP A 149 -18.64 14.05 6.34
CA ASP A 149 -18.60 14.31 4.91
C ASP A 149 -19.50 13.30 4.17
N GLY A 150 -20.69 13.74 3.81
CA GLY A 150 -21.69 12.93 3.11
C GLY A 150 -21.26 12.47 1.71
N GLU A 151 -20.20 13.05 1.12
CA GLU A 151 -19.65 12.60 -0.17
C GLU A 151 -18.89 11.26 -0.03
N PHE A 152 -18.43 10.90 1.16
CA PHE A 152 -17.74 9.63 1.37
C PHE A 152 -18.68 8.44 1.15
N GLY A 153 -18.33 7.53 0.26
CA GLY A 153 -19.16 6.38 -0.10
C GLY A 153 -19.34 5.36 1.01
N ASN A 154 -18.38 5.26 1.92
CA ASN A 154 -18.31 4.27 3.00
C ASN A 154 -18.42 2.81 2.50
N GLN A 155 -17.81 2.53 1.36
CA GLN A 155 -17.74 1.18 0.82
C GLN A 155 -16.83 0.31 1.68
N LEU A 156 -17.15 -0.98 1.79
CA LEU A 156 -16.35 -1.95 2.51
C LEU A 156 -16.09 -3.17 1.63
N ALA A 157 -14.84 -3.61 1.62
CA ALA A 157 -14.42 -4.88 1.06
C ALA A 157 -13.53 -5.62 2.06
N ASN A 158 -13.35 -6.92 1.85
CA ASN A 158 -12.45 -7.71 2.68
C ASN A 158 -11.73 -8.75 1.82
N SER A 159 -10.78 -8.29 1.02
CA SER A 159 -9.96 -9.16 0.17
C SER A 159 -8.50 -8.73 0.24
N PRO A 160 -7.56 -9.67 0.42
CA PRO A 160 -6.14 -9.36 0.28
C PRO A 160 -5.80 -9.18 -1.20
N GLY A 161 -4.81 -8.35 -1.47
CA GLY A 161 -4.21 -8.16 -2.80
C GLY A 161 -2.74 -8.60 -2.81
N LEU A 162 -2.27 -9.05 -3.97
CA LEU A 162 -0.87 -9.31 -4.27
C LEU A 162 -0.38 -8.32 -5.34
N HIS A 163 0.86 -8.47 -5.75
CA HIS A 163 1.50 -7.70 -6.84
C HIS A 163 1.65 -6.21 -6.55
N SER A 164 1.82 -5.86 -5.26
CA SER A 164 2.28 -4.53 -4.83
C SER A 164 3.00 -4.64 -3.48
N ASP A 165 3.52 -3.53 -2.96
CA ASP A 165 4.35 -3.49 -1.76
C ASP A 165 3.70 -4.12 -0.51
N ASN A 166 2.36 -4.10 -0.40
CA ASN A 166 1.61 -4.78 0.66
C ASN A 166 1.85 -6.28 0.70
N GLN A 167 2.12 -6.93 -0.45
CA GLN A 167 2.42 -8.36 -0.51
C GLN A 167 3.57 -8.73 0.41
N THR A 168 4.65 -7.93 0.44
CA THR A 168 5.82 -8.21 1.26
C THR A 168 5.49 -8.27 2.75
N PHE A 169 4.57 -7.40 3.21
CA PHE A 169 4.08 -7.41 4.59
C PHE A 169 3.12 -8.56 4.86
N LEU A 170 2.20 -8.86 3.95
CA LEU A 170 1.31 -10.01 4.04
C LEU A 170 2.10 -11.32 4.14
N MET A 171 3.20 -11.46 3.38
CA MET A 171 4.09 -12.62 3.46
C MET A 171 4.69 -12.82 4.85
N GLU A 172 4.82 -11.77 5.65
CA GLU A 172 5.27 -11.82 7.05
C GLU A 172 4.12 -11.92 8.06
N GLY A 173 2.89 -12.14 7.58
CA GLY A 173 1.70 -12.24 8.41
C GLY A 173 1.19 -10.89 8.95
N ILE A 174 1.79 -9.79 8.53
CA ILE A 174 1.38 -8.44 8.92
C ILE A 174 0.11 -8.09 8.15
N PRO A 175 -0.97 -7.63 8.82
CA PRO A 175 -2.17 -7.20 8.13
C PRO A 175 -1.88 -5.97 7.28
N ALA A 176 -2.26 -6.05 6.00
CA ALA A 176 -2.06 -4.98 5.03
C ALA A 176 -3.25 -4.87 4.09
N ALA A 177 -3.61 -3.66 3.70
CA ALA A 177 -4.69 -3.43 2.76
C ALA A 177 -4.57 -2.06 2.08
N ASP A 178 -5.24 -1.94 0.93
CA ASP A 178 -5.41 -0.69 0.20
C ASP A 178 -6.75 -0.07 0.54
N PRO A 179 -6.86 1.26 0.70
CA PRO A 179 -8.16 1.92 0.71
C PRO A 179 -8.90 1.70 -0.62
N LEU A 180 -10.22 1.63 -0.57
CA LEU A 180 -11.03 1.44 -1.76
C LEU A 180 -11.13 2.73 -2.55
N GLY A 181 -10.60 2.72 -3.74
CA GLY A 181 -10.67 3.81 -4.71
C GLY A 181 -11.27 3.36 -6.03
N LYS A 182 -11.34 4.26 -6.99
CA LYS A 182 -11.84 3.96 -8.33
C LYS A 182 -11.05 4.72 -9.38
N LEU A 183 -10.55 3.98 -10.36
CA LEU A 183 -10.02 4.52 -11.61
C LEU A 183 -11.04 4.34 -12.74
N THR A 184 -11.11 5.31 -13.64
CA THR A 184 -11.95 5.19 -14.83
C THR A 184 -11.31 4.26 -15.86
N ARG A 185 -12.10 3.70 -16.78
CA ARG A 185 -11.60 2.83 -17.83
C ARG A 185 -10.53 3.52 -18.69
N SER A 186 -10.75 4.79 -19.03
CA SER A 186 -9.80 5.57 -19.84
C SER A 186 -8.44 5.76 -19.16
N VAL A 187 -8.39 5.82 -17.82
CA VAL A 187 -7.15 5.86 -17.05
C VAL A 187 -6.47 4.50 -17.04
N LEU A 188 -7.26 3.42 -16.83
CA LEU A 188 -6.74 2.06 -16.84
C LEU A 188 -6.20 1.63 -18.20
N ASP A 189 -6.70 2.18 -19.30
CA ASP A 189 -6.17 1.90 -20.65
C ASP A 189 -4.74 2.45 -20.84
N CYS A 190 -4.26 3.35 -19.95
CA CYS A 190 -2.88 3.83 -19.92
C CYS A 190 -1.99 3.11 -18.87
N TYR A 191 -2.47 2.04 -18.26
CA TYR A 191 -1.68 1.23 -17.33
C TYR A 191 -0.43 0.66 -18.01
N HIS A 192 0.75 0.96 -17.47
CA HIS A 192 2.05 0.60 -18.02
C HIS A 192 2.26 1.01 -19.49
N ALA A 193 1.63 2.09 -19.91
CA ALA A 193 1.68 2.60 -21.27
C ALA A 193 2.23 4.03 -21.32
N ASN A 194 2.70 4.44 -22.50
CA ASN A 194 3.32 5.75 -22.72
C ASN A 194 2.35 6.95 -22.50
N CYS A 195 1.06 6.70 -22.37
CA CYS A 195 0.07 7.72 -22.06
C CYS A 195 -0.15 7.90 -20.55
N ASP A 196 0.57 7.20 -19.68
CA ASP A 196 0.51 7.43 -18.22
C ASP A 196 1.25 8.73 -17.86
N ASP A 197 0.58 9.84 -18.04
CA ASP A 197 1.11 11.17 -17.77
C ASP A 197 0.19 12.03 -16.88
N PHE A 198 0.68 13.20 -16.52
CA PHE A 198 -0.01 14.09 -15.59
C PHE A 198 -1.40 14.56 -16.06
N SER A 199 -1.72 14.47 -17.35
CA SER A 199 -3.05 14.85 -17.88
C SER A 199 -4.16 13.92 -17.39
N LEU A 200 -3.82 12.71 -16.94
CA LEU A 200 -4.76 11.74 -16.37
C LEU A 200 -5.12 12.03 -14.90
N VAL A 201 -4.36 12.89 -14.24
CA VAL A 201 -4.51 13.14 -12.80
C VAL A 201 -5.68 14.09 -12.55
N ASN A 202 -6.65 13.63 -11.79
CA ASN A 202 -7.76 14.45 -11.32
C ASN A 202 -7.46 14.99 -9.91
N LYS A 203 -7.29 16.29 -9.79
CA LYS A 203 -6.96 16.95 -8.52
C LYS A 203 -7.99 16.66 -7.42
N LYS A 204 -9.30 16.72 -7.72
CA LYS A 204 -10.35 16.47 -6.72
C LYS A 204 -10.32 15.01 -6.22
N GLU A 205 -10.01 14.07 -7.10
CA GLU A 205 -9.89 12.66 -6.74
C GLU A 205 -8.66 12.40 -5.85
N MET A 206 -7.52 13.05 -6.14
CA MET A 206 -6.36 13.03 -5.24
C MET A 206 -6.67 13.68 -3.88
N GLU A 207 -7.36 14.82 -3.86
CA GLU A 207 -7.79 15.45 -2.60
C GLU A 207 -8.66 14.51 -1.77
N ASN A 208 -9.58 13.77 -2.39
CA ASN A 208 -10.39 12.75 -1.70
C ASN A 208 -9.52 11.61 -1.16
N THR A 209 -8.55 11.13 -1.95
CA THR A 209 -7.60 10.10 -1.53
C THR A 209 -6.84 10.54 -0.29
N VAL A 210 -6.22 11.71 -0.32
CA VAL A 210 -5.47 12.25 0.82
C VAL A 210 -6.36 12.48 2.04
N LYS A 211 -7.53 13.10 1.83
CA LYS A 211 -8.49 13.42 2.91
C LYS A 211 -8.92 12.16 3.67
N TYR A 212 -9.46 11.18 2.97
CA TYR A 212 -10.04 10.00 3.62
C TYR A 212 -8.96 9.03 4.12
N THR A 213 -7.82 8.94 3.45
CA THR A 213 -6.67 8.17 3.96
C THR A 213 -6.07 8.82 5.21
N THR A 214 -6.01 10.16 5.28
CA THR A 214 -5.58 10.88 6.50
C THR A 214 -6.51 10.57 7.67
N MET A 215 -7.83 10.59 7.44
CA MET A 215 -8.81 10.27 8.48
C MET A 215 -8.70 8.81 8.96
N LEU A 216 -8.55 7.86 8.03
CA LEU A 216 -8.31 6.46 8.35
C LEU A 216 -7.05 6.28 9.20
N LEU A 217 -5.93 6.83 8.72
CA LEU A 217 -4.63 6.72 9.38
C LEU A 217 -4.64 7.35 10.77
N TYR A 218 -5.28 8.54 10.91
CA TYR A 218 -5.46 9.18 12.22
C TYR A 218 -6.29 8.32 13.18
N ALA A 219 -7.39 7.76 12.71
CA ALA A 219 -8.25 6.90 13.53
C ALA A 219 -7.52 5.61 13.97
N LEU A 220 -6.85 4.90 13.05
CA LEU A 220 -6.07 3.71 13.37
C LEU A 220 -4.87 4.02 14.28
N GLY A 221 -4.18 5.14 14.02
CA GLY A 221 -3.04 5.58 14.84
C GLY A 221 -3.42 5.87 16.30
N ASN A 222 -4.68 6.28 16.53
CA ASN A 222 -5.21 6.63 17.86
C ASN A 222 -6.15 5.58 18.48
N ALA A 223 -6.50 4.51 17.76
CA ALA A 223 -7.32 3.42 18.26
C ALA A 223 -6.67 2.74 19.49
N GLU A 224 -7.47 2.23 20.40
CA GLU A 224 -6.96 1.50 21.57
C GLU A 224 -6.20 0.23 21.16
N GLN A 225 -6.65 -0.43 20.10
CA GLN A 225 -6.01 -1.61 19.51
C GLN A 225 -6.26 -1.68 18.01
N ILE A 226 -5.33 -2.31 17.29
CA ILE A 226 -5.55 -2.82 15.94
C ILE A 226 -6.04 -4.26 16.11
N PRO A 227 -7.28 -4.59 15.66
CA PRO A 227 -7.87 -5.90 15.91
C PRO A 227 -7.10 -7.06 15.25
N ALA A 228 -6.68 -6.88 14.00
CA ALA A 228 -5.87 -7.86 13.29
C ALA A 228 -4.47 -7.94 13.88
N LYS A 229 -4.04 -9.16 14.23
CA LYS A 229 -2.68 -9.42 14.74
C LYS A 229 -1.82 -10.04 13.67
N LYS A 230 -0.50 -9.85 13.77
CA LYS A 230 0.46 -10.55 12.94
C LYS A 230 0.23 -12.06 13.05
N LEU A 231 0.14 -12.73 11.90
CA LEU A 231 0.03 -14.18 11.81
C LEU A 231 1.41 -14.82 11.94
N ASP A 232 1.46 -16.01 12.51
CA ASP A 232 2.65 -16.84 12.47
C ASP A 232 2.86 -17.47 11.07
N PHE A 233 3.96 -18.19 10.89
CA PHE A 233 4.34 -18.78 9.61
C PHE A 233 3.26 -19.71 9.03
N TYR A 234 2.66 -20.58 9.86
CA TYR A 234 1.66 -21.53 9.40
C TYR A 234 0.29 -20.86 9.19
N SER A 235 -0.11 -19.97 10.07
CA SER A 235 -1.34 -19.18 9.91
C SER A 235 -1.27 -18.29 8.68
N THR A 236 -0.09 -17.79 8.30
CA THR A 236 0.11 -17.04 7.06
C THR A 236 -0.07 -17.94 5.83
N LYS A 237 0.42 -19.18 5.85
CA LYS A 237 0.15 -20.18 4.81
C LYS A 237 -1.35 -20.39 4.61
N GLU A 238 -2.06 -20.68 5.71
CA GLU A 238 -3.50 -20.92 5.68
C GLU A 238 -4.29 -19.70 5.20
N PHE A 239 -3.85 -18.50 5.56
CA PHE A 239 -4.42 -17.26 5.07
C PHE A 239 -4.36 -17.17 3.53
N PHE A 240 -3.21 -17.43 2.92
CA PHE A 240 -3.09 -17.40 1.45
C PHE A 240 -3.87 -18.51 0.77
N ILE A 241 -3.94 -19.72 1.36
CA ILE A 241 -4.76 -20.83 0.87
C ILE A 241 -6.24 -20.46 0.93
N LYS A 242 -6.73 -19.95 2.07
CA LYS A 242 -8.12 -19.52 2.29
C LYS A 242 -8.57 -18.49 1.23
N HIS A 243 -7.67 -17.61 0.84
CA HIS A 243 -7.97 -16.55 -0.12
C HIS A 243 -7.62 -16.90 -1.58
N ASN A 244 -7.28 -18.18 -1.88
CA ASN A 244 -6.93 -18.68 -3.21
C ASN A 244 -5.70 -17.99 -3.85
N LEU A 245 -4.76 -17.48 -3.03
CA LEU A 245 -3.58 -16.75 -3.51
C LEU A 245 -2.33 -17.64 -3.66
N ARG A 246 -2.41 -18.93 -3.28
CA ARG A 246 -1.28 -19.86 -3.37
C ARG A 246 -0.74 -19.95 -4.80
N HIS A 247 -1.62 -20.14 -5.78
CA HIS A 247 -1.22 -20.33 -7.19
C HIS A 247 -0.47 -19.09 -7.74
N GLU A 248 -0.92 -17.89 -7.43
CA GLU A 248 -0.26 -16.65 -7.84
C GLU A 248 1.14 -16.54 -7.22
N LEU A 249 1.27 -16.87 -5.93
CA LEU A 249 2.57 -16.89 -5.24
C LEU A 249 3.51 -17.97 -5.80
N GLU A 250 2.98 -19.13 -6.23
CA GLU A 250 3.75 -20.18 -6.90
C GLU A 250 4.26 -19.71 -8.28
N LEU A 251 3.42 -19.06 -9.06
CA LEU A 251 3.81 -18.49 -10.36
C LEU A 251 4.89 -17.41 -10.22
N GLY A 252 4.80 -16.59 -9.17
CA GLY A 252 5.81 -15.56 -8.85
C GLY A 252 7.08 -16.11 -8.17
N ASN A 253 7.20 -17.44 -7.93
CA ASN A 253 8.26 -18.05 -7.13
C ASN A 253 8.36 -17.48 -5.69
N GLU A 254 7.25 -17.01 -5.14
CA GLU A 254 7.16 -16.43 -3.80
C GLU A 254 6.59 -17.41 -2.76
N TRP A 255 6.03 -18.56 -3.18
CA TRP A 255 5.50 -19.57 -2.27
C TRP A 255 6.61 -20.26 -1.50
N ARG A 256 6.67 -20.06 -0.18
CA ARG A 256 7.81 -20.51 0.68
C ARG A 256 7.46 -21.63 1.65
N TRP A 257 6.24 -22.18 1.60
CA TRP A 257 5.77 -23.18 2.59
C TRP A 257 5.88 -24.63 2.11
N GLY A 258 6.46 -24.88 0.95
CA GLY A 258 6.52 -26.23 0.36
C GLY A 258 5.13 -26.72 -0.09
N ASN A 259 5.07 -28.00 -0.45
CA ASN A 259 3.83 -28.65 -0.89
C ASN A 259 2.87 -28.90 0.27
#